data_f61ba2d7e19d1c1669069b15f9e9bdbd
#
_entry.id   f61ba2d7e19d1c1669069b15f9e9bdbd
#
_cell.length_a   1.000
_cell.length_b   1.000
_cell.length_c   1.000
_cell.angle_alpha   90.00
_cell.angle_beta   90.00
_cell.angle_gamma   90.00
#
_symmetry.space_group_name_H-M   'P 1'
#
loop_
_entity.id
_entity.type
_entity.pdbx_description
1 polymer ?
#
loop_
_entity_poly.entity_id
_entity_poly.type
_entity_poly.pdbx_seq_one_letter_code
_entity_poly.pdbx_strand_id
1 'polypeptide(L)'
;LRSEHWFNNPKNPDMTALYLEKYMNYGLKRKDLQSGKPIIGIAQSGSDLSPCNRHFLSLSKKIKDGIKKAGGVPMEFPTHPIQETGKRPTAMLDRNLSYLSLVEVLYGYPIDGVILTTGCDKTTPAALMAAATVNIPAIVLSGGPMLDGFYKGKLAGSGTIIWEARKLLAKGEIDYNEFMDMAASSAPSVGHCNTMGTASSMNSVAEALGMSLPGCAVIPAPYKERKHISFETGKRIVGMVHENLTPSKIMTRKAFENAIVVASAIGGSSNCTTHLSAIAKHMGIKFNLSDWQKLGHEIPLLVNCQPAGEYLMESFYSSGGVPAVMKELIKNNKIHKNLLTVTGKNIAQNLRKNIKVDPKVIKSFKNSLADNAGFLVMKSNFFSTAIMKTSVISKEFKDRYLSNPKHLNVFKGNAVVFEGPEDYHKRLNSKKLKIDENSILIIRGCGPVGYPGSAEVINMQPPDRLLKRGINTLPTLGDGRQSGTSASPSILHVSPESAVGGDLGLVKTGDKMKIDLNKRRVDLLISQSE
;
A
#
# COMPACT_ATOMS: atom_id res chain seq x y z
N LEU A 1 1.74 33.98 -3.18
CA LEU A 1 1.41 33.01 -2.12
C LEU A 1 -0.10 33.08 -1.83
N ARG A 2 -0.72 31.93 -1.55
CA ARG A 2 -2.14 31.86 -1.12
C ARG A 2 -2.34 32.56 0.23
N SER A 3 -1.36 32.46 1.11
CA SER A 3 -1.36 33.08 2.43
C SER A 3 -1.40 34.61 2.42
N GLU A 4 -0.94 35.25 1.36
CA GLU A 4 -1.00 36.72 1.23
C GLU A 4 -2.45 37.25 1.21
N HIS A 5 -3.39 36.49 0.62
CA HIS A 5 -4.81 36.88 0.61
C HIS A 5 -5.42 36.96 2.01
N TRP A 6 -4.84 36.29 2.99
CA TRP A 6 -5.27 36.30 4.39
C TRP A 6 -4.50 37.31 5.22
N PHE A 7 -3.18 37.30 5.13
CA PHE A 7 -2.31 38.01 6.07
C PHE A 7 -1.74 39.31 5.55
N ASN A 8 -1.82 39.58 4.23
CA ASN A 8 -1.26 40.78 3.63
C ASN A 8 -2.12 41.27 2.45
N ASN A 9 -3.41 41.48 2.69
CA ASN A 9 -4.37 41.93 1.67
C ASN A 9 -4.85 43.36 1.94
N PRO A 10 -4.20 44.40 1.35
CA PRO A 10 -4.60 45.80 1.53
C PRO A 10 -6.01 46.13 1.01
N LYS A 11 -6.57 45.28 0.13
CA LYS A 11 -7.93 45.44 -0.40
C LYS A 11 -9.03 44.95 0.57
N ASN A 12 -8.64 44.24 1.62
CA ASN A 12 -9.55 43.75 2.65
C ASN A 12 -8.87 43.83 4.04
N PRO A 13 -8.64 45.04 4.58
CA PRO A 13 -7.87 45.23 5.81
C PRO A 13 -8.58 44.66 7.04
N ASP A 14 -9.91 44.69 7.11
CA ASP A 14 -10.69 44.19 8.24
C ASP A 14 -10.52 42.70 8.41
N MET A 15 -10.66 41.92 7.33
CA MET A 15 -10.43 40.48 7.38
C MET A 15 -8.97 40.14 7.64
N THR A 16 -8.03 40.88 7.05
CA THR A 16 -6.61 40.70 7.33
C THR A 16 -6.28 40.90 8.80
N ALA A 17 -6.87 41.93 9.43
CA ALA A 17 -6.69 42.21 10.86
C ALA A 17 -7.25 41.05 11.72
N LEU A 18 -8.45 40.55 11.40
CA LEU A 18 -9.05 39.42 12.10
C LEU A 18 -8.18 38.14 12.01
N TYR A 19 -7.67 37.82 10.83
CA TYR A 19 -6.77 36.67 10.66
C TYR A 19 -5.47 36.85 11.45
N LEU A 20 -4.84 38.01 11.37
CA LEU A 20 -3.63 38.32 12.14
C LEU A 20 -3.87 38.17 13.65
N GLU A 21 -4.95 38.75 14.16
CA GLU A 21 -5.32 38.63 15.58
C GLU A 21 -5.40 37.16 16.01
N LYS A 22 -6.10 36.31 15.26
CA LYS A 22 -6.28 34.89 15.61
C LYS A 22 -4.97 34.10 15.58
N TYR A 23 -4.10 34.34 14.62
CA TYR A 23 -2.83 33.60 14.52
C TYR A 23 -1.71 34.16 15.40
N MET A 24 -1.81 35.41 15.83
CA MET A 24 -0.87 36.02 16.80
C MET A 24 -1.14 35.58 18.24
N ASN A 25 -2.35 35.12 18.58
CA ASN A 25 -2.73 34.82 19.96
C ASN A 25 -1.94 33.62 20.54
N TYR A 26 -1.35 32.74 19.71
CA TYR A 26 -0.51 31.65 20.18
C TYR A 26 0.99 31.84 19.84
N GLY A 27 1.41 33.07 19.56
CA GLY A 27 2.81 33.47 19.52
C GLY A 27 3.41 33.63 18.13
N LEU A 28 2.65 33.54 17.02
CA LEU A 28 3.13 33.96 15.71
C LEU A 28 3.27 35.49 15.68
N LYS A 29 4.30 35.98 15.01
CA LYS A 29 4.56 37.41 14.92
C LYS A 29 3.99 37.98 13.62
N ARG A 30 3.41 39.18 13.69
CA ARG A 30 2.93 39.91 12.51
C ARG A 30 3.99 39.95 11.40
N LYS A 31 5.26 40.26 11.74
CA LYS A 31 6.36 40.29 10.78
C LYS A 31 6.61 38.97 10.06
N ASP A 32 6.28 37.82 10.66
CA ASP A 32 6.45 36.52 10.03
C ASP A 32 5.29 36.21 9.06
N LEU A 33 4.08 36.62 9.42
CA LEU A 33 2.87 36.40 8.62
C LEU A 33 2.78 37.35 7.41
N GLN A 34 3.34 38.58 7.51
CA GLN A 34 3.29 39.61 6.47
C GLN A 34 4.59 39.76 5.68
N SER A 35 5.59 38.90 5.90
CA SER A 35 6.92 39.03 5.27
C SER A 35 7.04 38.31 3.93
N GLY A 36 5.98 37.74 3.38
CA GLY A 36 6.06 36.90 2.17
C GLY A 36 6.70 35.53 2.40
N LYS A 37 6.86 35.10 3.66
CA LYS A 37 7.28 33.73 3.98
C LYS A 37 6.18 32.73 3.67
N PRO A 38 6.47 31.62 2.98
CA PRO A 38 5.48 30.59 2.75
C PRO A 38 4.94 29.98 4.05
N ILE A 39 3.63 29.80 4.12
CA ILE A 39 2.97 29.05 5.18
C ILE A 39 2.88 27.59 4.79
N ILE A 40 3.54 26.75 5.57
CA ILE A 40 3.64 25.31 5.30
C ILE A 40 2.77 24.53 6.28
N GLY A 41 1.75 23.88 5.76
CA GLY A 41 0.95 22.92 6.51
C GLY A 41 1.74 21.64 6.81
N ILE A 42 1.56 21.10 8.01
CA ILE A 42 2.00 19.77 8.38
C ILE A 42 0.74 18.96 8.68
N ALA A 43 0.33 18.12 7.73
CA ALA A 43 -0.79 17.21 7.89
C ALA A 43 -0.36 16.06 8.82
N GLN A 44 -0.64 16.21 10.12
CA GLN A 44 -0.17 15.34 11.19
C GLN A 44 -1.05 14.08 11.32
N SER A 45 -0.52 12.93 10.91
CA SER A 45 -1.19 11.64 11.03
C SER A 45 -0.88 10.87 12.33
N GLY A 46 -0.01 11.41 13.18
CA GLY A 46 0.35 10.81 14.47
C GLY A 46 -0.81 10.89 15.45
N SER A 47 -1.17 9.76 16.06
CA SER A 47 -2.24 9.63 17.05
C SER A 47 -2.05 8.35 17.85
N ASP A 48 -2.53 8.32 19.10
CA ASP A 48 -2.58 7.09 19.89
C ASP A 48 -3.55 6.05 19.29
N LEU A 49 -4.53 6.51 18.51
CA LEU A 49 -5.44 5.63 17.75
C LEU A 49 -4.83 5.12 16.44
N SER A 50 -3.67 5.65 16.04
CA SER A 50 -2.93 5.26 14.84
C SER A 50 -1.48 4.94 15.19
N PRO A 51 -1.20 3.85 15.94
CA PRO A 51 0.14 3.53 16.44
C PRO A 51 1.19 3.39 15.35
N CYS A 52 0.84 2.98 14.13
CA CYS A 52 1.77 2.97 12.98
C CYS A 52 2.35 4.34 12.64
N ASN A 53 1.66 5.42 12.98
CA ASN A 53 2.05 6.80 12.69
C ASN A 53 2.37 7.61 13.96
N ARG A 54 2.17 7.04 15.15
CA ARG A 54 2.26 7.77 16.43
C ARG A 54 3.56 8.55 16.62
N HIS A 55 4.67 8.00 16.17
CA HIS A 55 6.00 8.64 16.28
C HIS A 55 6.14 9.96 15.53
N PHE A 56 5.22 10.30 14.61
CA PHE A 56 5.18 11.63 14.00
C PHE A 56 4.92 12.75 15.03
N LEU A 57 4.29 12.46 16.16
CA LEU A 57 4.17 13.43 17.26
C LEU A 57 5.55 13.94 17.73
N SER A 58 6.56 13.08 17.71
CA SER A 58 7.94 13.46 18.05
C SER A 58 8.72 14.00 16.85
N LEU A 59 8.47 13.51 15.63
CA LEU A 59 9.14 13.95 14.41
C LEU A 59 8.72 15.36 13.98
N SER A 60 7.53 15.80 14.36
CA SER A 60 6.96 17.11 14.03
C SER A 60 7.93 18.26 14.35
N LYS A 61 8.65 18.19 15.48
CA LYS A 61 9.66 19.19 15.83
C LYS A 61 10.74 19.32 14.74
N LYS A 62 11.26 18.19 14.23
CA LYS A 62 12.28 18.19 13.19
C LYS A 62 11.76 18.72 11.85
N ILE A 63 10.50 18.43 11.52
CA ILE A 63 9.84 18.97 10.35
C ILE A 63 9.75 20.51 10.46
N LYS A 64 9.25 21.01 11.60
CA LYS A 64 9.15 22.46 11.90
C LYS A 64 10.51 23.15 11.86
N ASP A 65 11.56 22.53 12.40
CA ASP A 65 12.92 23.05 12.36
C ASP A 65 13.43 23.21 10.90
N GLY A 66 13.14 22.22 10.04
CA GLY A 66 13.48 22.27 8.62
C GLY A 66 12.77 23.40 7.89
N ILE A 67 11.45 23.56 8.09
CA ILE A 67 10.64 24.64 7.49
C ILE A 67 11.18 26.00 7.91
N LYS A 68 11.40 26.22 9.21
CA LYS A 68 11.93 27.48 9.74
C LYS A 68 13.32 27.79 9.19
N LYS A 69 14.19 26.77 9.09
CA LYS A 69 15.55 26.93 8.52
C LYS A 69 15.53 27.39 7.07
N ALA A 70 14.51 26.98 6.31
CA ALA A 70 14.33 27.39 4.92
C ALA A 70 13.53 28.72 4.76
N GLY A 71 13.13 29.35 5.87
CA GLY A 71 12.41 30.64 5.84
C GLY A 71 10.89 30.52 5.76
N GLY A 72 10.32 29.33 5.94
CA GLY A 72 8.86 29.12 5.98
C GLY A 72 8.28 29.23 7.39
N VAL A 73 6.96 29.35 7.47
CA VAL A 73 6.17 29.34 8.72
C VAL A 73 5.43 28.01 8.83
N PRO A 74 5.77 27.14 9.80
CA PRO A 74 5.10 25.85 9.95
C PRO A 74 3.76 26.00 10.68
N MET A 75 2.71 25.39 10.14
CA MET A 75 1.40 25.22 10.76
C MET A 75 1.01 23.74 10.77
N GLU A 76 0.96 23.15 11.95
CA GLU A 76 0.60 21.74 12.13
C GLU A 76 -0.88 21.61 12.41
N PHE A 77 -1.54 20.63 11.77
CA PHE A 77 -2.94 20.30 11.99
C PHE A 77 -3.16 18.79 11.96
N PRO A 78 -4.11 18.25 12.75
CA PRO A 78 -4.37 16.82 12.77
C PRO A 78 -5.07 16.36 11.49
N THR A 79 -4.78 15.12 11.08
CA THR A 79 -5.57 14.42 10.07
C THR A 79 -6.48 13.40 10.72
N HIS A 80 -7.48 12.90 9.98
CA HIS A 80 -8.36 11.84 10.45
C HIS A 80 -7.54 10.58 10.81
N PRO A 81 -7.65 10.06 12.08
CA PRO A 81 -6.85 8.93 12.52
C PRO A 81 -7.33 7.63 11.86
N ILE A 82 -6.51 7.02 11.02
CA ILE A 82 -6.79 5.73 10.39
C ILE A 82 -5.69 4.74 10.69
N GLN A 83 -6.08 3.58 11.18
CA GLN A 83 -5.20 2.45 11.44
C GLN A 83 -5.84 1.19 10.85
N GLU A 84 -5.15 0.49 9.94
CA GLU A 84 -5.70 -0.67 9.22
C GLU A 84 -6.22 -1.77 10.16
N THR A 85 -5.47 -2.06 11.21
CA THR A 85 -5.83 -3.12 12.17
C THR A 85 -6.51 -2.58 13.43
N GLY A 86 -6.46 -1.28 13.69
CA GLY A 86 -7.02 -0.65 14.89
C GLY A 86 -8.53 -0.38 14.78
N LYS A 87 -8.97 0.13 13.65
CA LYS A 87 -10.38 0.31 13.34
C LYS A 87 -10.90 -0.94 12.61
N ARG A 88 -12.03 -1.51 13.05
CA ARG A 88 -12.59 -2.75 12.51
C ARG A 88 -14.03 -2.58 12.02
N PRO A 89 -14.31 -2.92 10.76
CA PRO A 89 -13.34 -3.14 9.67
C PRO A 89 -12.83 -1.81 9.12
N THR A 90 -11.55 -1.75 8.71
CA THR A 90 -11.03 -0.61 7.96
C THR A 90 -11.34 -0.77 6.50
N ALA A 91 -11.91 0.24 5.89
CA ALA A 91 -12.45 0.17 4.53
C ALA A 91 -11.96 1.32 3.64
N MET A 92 -12.29 1.28 2.36
CA MET A 92 -12.03 2.38 1.44
C MET A 92 -12.83 3.64 1.79
N LEU A 93 -13.94 3.48 2.52
CA LEU A 93 -14.70 4.60 3.08
C LEU A 93 -13.86 5.41 4.07
N ASP A 94 -13.08 4.75 4.94
CA ASP A 94 -12.19 5.41 5.89
C ASP A 94 -11.10 6.20 5.17
N ARG A 95 -10.51 5.62 4.12
CA ARG A 95 -9.58 6.33 3.23
C ARG A 95 -10.23 7.57 2.64
N ASN A 96 -11.46 7.46 2.15
CA ASN A 96 -12.19 8.56 1.52
C ASN A 96 -12.58 9.65 2.53
N LEU A 97 -12.95 9.29 3.77
CA LEU A 97 -13.19 10.26 4.83
C LEU A 97 -11.92 11.05 5.16
N SER A 98 -10.79 10.36 5.31
CA SER A 98 -9.49 11.02 5.54
C SER A 98 -9.11 11.93 4.36
N TYR A 99 -9.30 11.48 3.13
CA TYR A 99 -9.08 12.27 1.93
C TYR A 99 -9.94 13.55 1.92
N LEU A 100 -11.26 13.43 2.13
CA LEU A 100 -12.20 14.56 2.11
C LEU A 100 -11.88 15.58 3.20
N SER A 101 -11.64 15.12 4.42
CA SER A 101 -11.23 15.97 5.54
C SER A 101 -9.96 16.76 5.23
N LEU A 102 -8.97 16.12 4.60
CA LEU A 102 -7.72 16.79 4.24
C LEU A 102 -7.91 17.81 3.11
N VAL A 103 -8.73 17.50 2.11
CA VAL A 103 -9.08 18.42 1.03
C VAL A 103 -9.75 19.68 1.57
N GLU A 104 -10.72 19.53 2.48
CA GLU A 104 -11.40 20.64 3.14
C GLU A 104 -10.42 21.59 3.83
N VAL A 105 -9.50 21.04 4.62
CA VAL A 105 -8.47 21.84 5.29
C VAL A 105 -7.56 22.55 4.29
N LEU A 106 -7.09 21.86 3.26
CA LEU A 106 -6.16 22.43 2.29
C LEU A 106 -6.80 23.50 1.38
N TYR A 107 -8.11 23.45 1.15
CA TYR A 107 -8.84 24.51 0.46
C TYR A 107 -9.19 25.66 1.38
N GLY A 108 -9.65 25.37 2.60
CA GLY A 108 -10.21 26.35 3.52
C GLY A 108 -9.18 27.21 4.23
N TYR A 109 -7.91 26.79 4.32
CA TYR A 109 -6.88 27.48 5.08
C TYR A 109 -5.75 28.05 4.19
N PRO A 110 -5.03 29.09 4.65
CA PRO A 110 -4.04 29.83 3.86
C PRO A 110 -2.68 29.09 3.78
N ILE A 111 -2.70 27.85 3.34
CA ILE A 111 -1.52 26.98 3.24
C ILE A 111 -0.95 27.10 1.83
N ASP A 112 0.34 27.47 1.72
CA ASP A 112 1.06 27.61 0.45
C ASP A 112 1.68 26.31 -0.04
N GLY A 113 2.00 25.40 0.88
CA GLY A 113 2.51 24.06 0.62
C GLY A 113 2.27 23.14 1.80
N VAL A 114 2.27 21.83 1.59
CA VAL A 114 1.94 20.85 2.63
C VAL A 114 2.91 19.68 2.68
N ILE A 115 3.29 19.29 3.90
CA ILE A 115 3.95 18.01 4.19
C ILE A 115 2.89 17.02 4.63
N LEU A 116 2.82 15.91 3.91
CA LEU A 116 1.86 14.84 4.14
C LEU A 116 2.57 13.73 4.93
N THR A 117 2.33 13.65 6.24
CA THR A 117 2.89 12.57 7.06
C THR A 117 2.08 11.29 6.85
N THR A 118 2.74 10.21 6.47
CA THR A 118 2.11 8.95 6.08
C THR A 118 2.82 7.74 6.69
N GLY A 119 2.17 6.59 6.68
CA GLY A 119 2.78 5.36 7.18
C GLY A 119 1.86 4.17 6.98
N CYS A 120 0.68 4.18 7.58
CA CYS A 120 -0.30 3.09 7.51
C CYS A 120 -0.96 3.00 6.11
N ASP A 121 -1.57 1.89 5.82
CA ASP A 121 -2.15 1.47 4.55
C ASP A 121 -3.01 2.53 3.85
N LYS A 122 -3.89 3.20 4.60
CA LYS A 122 -4.86 4.16 4.05
C LYS A 122 -4.36 5.61 4.09
N THR A 123 -3.38 5.93 4.95
CA THR A 123 -2.90 7.33 5.09
C THR A 123 -2.16 7.80 3.84
N THR A 124 -1.31 6.94 3.26
CA THR A 124 -0.55 7.31 2.05
C THR A 124 -1.45 7.56 0.85
N PRO A 125 -2.39 6.67 0.47
CA PRO A 125 -3.27 6.93 -0.66
C PRO A 125 -4.24 8.09 -0.39
N ALA A 126 -4.78 8.27 0.82
CA ALA A 126 -5.64 9.40 1.16
C ALA A 126 -4.89 10.74 0.96
N ALA A 127 -3.67 10.82 1.45
CA ALA A 127 -2.81 12.00 1.33
C ALA A 127 -2.47 12.33 -0.13
N LEU A 128 -2.13 11.31 -0.94
CA LEU A 128 -1.86 11.50 -2.38
C LEU A 128 -3.11 11.90 -3.17
N MET A 129 -4.29 11.36 -2.82
CA MET A 129 -5.56 11.79 -3.40
C MET A 129 -5.85 13.26 -3.10
N ALA A 130 -5.60 13.71 -1.86
CA ALA A 130 -5.77 15.11 -1.47
C ALA A 130 -4.78 16.03 -2.18
N ALA A 131 -3.51 15.64 -2.27
CA ALA A 131 -2.50 16.38 -3.02
C ALA A 131 -2.87 16.51 -4.51
N ALA A 132 -3.38 15.43 -5.11
CA ALA A 132 -3.86 15.42 -6.48
C ALA A 132 -5.05 16.37 -6.71
N THR A 133 -5.98 16.41 -5.75
CA THR A 133 -7.20 17.24 -5.85
C THR A 133 -6.89 18.72 -5.68
N VAL A 134 -6.15 19.08 -4.63
CA VAL A 134 -5.91 20.49 -4.28
C VAL A 134 -4.79 21.12 -5.13
N ASN A 135 -3.84 20.31 -5.56
CA ASN A 135 -2.74 20.67 -6.45
C ASN A 135 -1.87 21.87 -5.99
N ILE A 136 -1.69 22.02 -4.69
CA ILE A 136 -0.67 22.90 -4.13
C ILE A 136 0.65 22.13 -3.95
N PRO A 137 1.82 22.79 -3.84
CA PRO A 137 3.07 22.11 -3.54
C PRO A 137 2.91 21.16 -2.35
N ALA A 138 3.20 19.89 -2.58
CA ALA A 138 2.99 18.82 -1.60
C ALA A 138 4.12 17.80 -1.64
N ILE A 139 4.57 17.34 -0.48
CA ILE A 139 5.60 16.32 -0.34
C ILE A 139 5.18 15.27 0.69
N VAL A 140 5.36 14.01 0.36
CA VAL A 140 5.09 12.89 1.25
C VAL A 140 6.30 12.62 2.14
N LEU A 141 6.06 12.51 3.44
CA LEU A 141 7.02 12.05 4.44
C LEU A 141 6.51 10.75 5.03
N SER A 142 7.11 9.62 4.64
CA SER A 142 6.83 8.33 5.25
C SER A 142 7.36 8.27 6.68
N GLY A 143 6.60 7.66 7.60
CA GLY A 143 7.06 7.40 8.97
C GLY A 143 8.09 6.27 9.06
N GLY A 144 8.13 5.41 8.08
CA GLY A 144 9.02 4.26 8.00
C GLY A 144 8.50 3.02 8.74
N PRO A 145 9.05 1.85 8.39
CA PRO A 145 8.71 0.58 9.02
C PRO A 145 9.27 0.46 10.43
N MET A 146 8.69 -0.46 11.21
CA MET A 146 9.30 -0.97 12.44
C MET A 146 10.65 -1.64 12.14
N LEU A 147 11.45 -1.87 13.18
CA LEU A 147 12.62 -2.75 13.13
C LEU A 147 12.20 -4.19 12.83
N ASP A 148 13.17 -5.02 12.49
CA ASP A 148 12.93 -6.45 12.28
C ASP A 148 12.55 -7.13 13.61
N GLY A 149 11.44 -7.87 13.60
CA GLY A 149 11.00 -8.69 14.71
C GLY A 149 11.65 -10.08 14.67
N PHE A 150 11.78 -10.71 15.84
CA PHE A 150 12.35 -12.06 15.96
C PHE A 150 11.55 -12.91 16.96
N TYR A 151 11.25 -14.14 16.56
CA TYR A 151 10.68 -15.16 17.42
C TYR A 151 11.54 -16.44 17.36
N LYS A 152 12.04 -16.88 18.51
CA LYS A 152 12.94 -18.07 18.60
C LYS A 152 14.06 -18.06 17.54
N GLY A 153 14.70 -16.90 17.33
CA GLY A 153 15.82 -16.72 16.39
C GLY A 153 15.46 -16.61 14.91
N LYS A 154 14.16 -16.66 14.55
CA LYS A 154 13.67 -16.48 13.19
C LYS A 154 13.04 -15.10 13.03
N LEU A 155 13.10 -14.53 11.82
CA LEU A 155 12.43 -13.27 11.50
C LEU A 155 10.91 -13.39 11.68
N ALA A 156 10.34 -12.44 12.41
CA ALA A 156 8.91 -12.34 12.70
C ALA A 156 8.36 -11.06 12.06
N GLY A 157 7.83 -11.19 10.85
CA GLY A 157 7.27 -10.05 10.12
C GLY A 157 5.85 -9.73 10.55
N SER A 158 5.55 -8.44 10.69
CA SER A 158 4.22 -7.95 11.02
C SER A 158 3.17 -8.43 10.01
N GLY A 159 2.14 -9.09 10.49
CA GLY A 159 1.10 -9.73 9.69
C GLY A 159 1.50 -11.14 9.19
N THR A 160 2.68 -11.34 8.65
CA THR A 160 3.09 -12.67 8.14
C THR A 160 3.19 -13.71 9.25
N ILE A 161 3.77 -13.34 10.40
CA ILE A 161 3.85 -14.24 11.56
C ILE A 161 2.46 -14.63 12.09
N ILE A 162 1.48 -13.74 11.98
CA ILE A 162 0.11 -14.03 12.42
C ILE A 162 -0.53 -15.10 11.53
N TRP A 163 -0.31 -15.05 10.22
CA TRP A 163 -0.81 -16.07 9.28
C TRP A 163 -0.14 -17.42 9.52
N GLU A 164 1.15 -17.44 9.86
CA GLU A 164 1.86 -18.65 10.25
C GLU A 164 1.31 -19.20 11.58
N ALA A 165 1.24 -18.36 12.61
CA ALA A 165 0.73 -18.74 13.93
C ALA A 165 -0.70 -19.31 13.88
N ARG A 166 -1.58 -18.74 13.03
CA ARG A 166 -2.94 -19.30 12.81
C ARG A 166 -2.92 -20.74 12.30
N LYS A 167 -1.99 -21.05 11.38
CA LYS A 167 -1.83 -22.42 10.87
C LYS A 167 -1.31 -23.38 11.96
N LEU A 168 -0.33 -22.94 12.75
CA LEU A 168 0.22 -23.72 13.86
C LEU A 168 -0.83 -23.97 14.94
N LEU A 169 -1.62 -22.96 15.30
CA LEU A 169 -2.73 -23.10 16.25
C LEU A 169 -3.79 -24.07 15.73
N ALA A 170 -4.19 -23.96 14.47
CA ALA A 170 -5.15 -24.85 13.83
C ALA A 170 -4.67 -26.31 13.77
N LYS A 171 -3.36 -26.54 13.67
CA LYS A 171 -2.74 -27.88 13.75
C LYS A 171 -2.64 -28.39 15.19
N GLY A 172 -2.76 -27.53 16.19
CA GLY A 172 -2.53 -27.86 17.60
C GLY A 172 -1.04 -27.96 17.97
N GLU A 173 -0.16 -27.33 17.18
CA GLU A 173 1.29 -27.29 17.41
C GLU A 173 1.69 -26.20 18.42
N ILE A 174 0.85 -25.18 18.59
CA ILE A 174 0.99 -24.11 19.59
C ILE A 174 -0.35 -23.87 20.30
N ASP A 175 -0.29 -23.29 21.49
CA ASP A 175 -1.48 -22.82 22.22
C ASP A 175 -1.75 -21.31 21.98
N TYR A 176 -2.79 -20.79 22.65
CA TYR A 176 -3.18 -19.39 22.56
C TYR A 176 -2.09 -18.44 23.08
N ASN A 177 -1.39 -18.78 24.16
CA ASN A 177 -0.36 -17.91 24.74
C ASN A 177 0.84 -17.82 23.79
N GLU A 178 1.29 -18.95 23.25
CA GLU A 178 2.37 -18.99 22.28
C GLU A 178 1.99 -18.24 20.98
N PHE A 179 0.72 -18.33 20.55
CA PHE A 179 0.20 -17.52 19.44
C PHE A 179 0.37 -16.01 19.74
N MET A 180 0.03 -15.55 20.96
CA MET A 180 0.15 -14.15 21.34
C MET A 180 1.61 -13.71 21.43
N ASP A 181 2.51 -14.56 21.93
CA ASP A 181 3.95 -14.28 21.97
C ASP A 181 4.54 -14.14 20.56
N MET A 182 4.15 -15.03 19.64
CA MET A 182 4.54 -14.91 18.23
C MET A 182 4.05 -13.60 17.64
N ALA A 183 2.80 -13.24 17.86
CA ALA A 183 2.24 -11.97 17.35
C ALA A 183 2.96 -10.75 17.94
N ALA A 184 3.21 -10.72 19.25
CA ALA A 184 3.90 -9.63 19.94
C ALA A 184 5.33 -9.44 19.45
N SER A 185 6.04 -10.53 19.13
CA SER A 185 7.43 -10.50 18.64
C SER A 185 7.60 -9.75 17.32
N SER A 186 6.53 -9.55 16.56
CA SER A 186 6.54 -8.84 15.27
C SER A 186 6.44 -7.31 15.38
N ALA A 187 6.32 -6.79 16.60
CA ALA A 187 6.14 -5.36 16.88
C ALA A 187 7.26 -4.79 17.79
N PRO A 188 8.54 -4.84 17.38
CA PRO A 188 9.68 -4.51 18.25
C PRO A 188 9.90 -3.01 18.46
N SER A 189 9.25 -2.13 17.68
CA SER A 189 9.48 -0.69 17.72
C SER A 189 8.30 0.11 17.19
N VAL A 190 8.40 1.44 17.25
CA VAL A 190 7.52 2.36 16.52
C VAL A 190 7.69 2.18 15.01
N GLY A 191 6.66 2.53 14.23
CA GLY A 191 6.66 2.45 12.77
C GLY A 191 5.46 1.68 12.23
N HIS A 192 5.31 1.66 10.91
CA HIS A 192 4.33 0.80 10.25
C HIS A 192 4.85 -0.63 10.07
N CYS A 193 4.03 -1.53 9.54
CA CYS A 193 4.43 -2.93 9.31
C CYS A 193 5.79 -3.04 8.63
N ASN A 194 6.65 -3.94 9.14
CA ASN A 194 8.01 -4.20 8.66
C ASN A 194 8.10 -5.24 7.53
N THR A 195 6.96 -5.62 6.94
CA THR A 195 6.86 -6.46 5.74
C THR A 195 6.50 -5.63 4.51
N MET A 196 6.61 -6.19 3.31
CA MET A 196 6.12 -5.59 2.06
C MET A 196 4.59 -5.74 1.94
N GLY A 197 3.87 -5.38 3.01
CA GLY A 197 2.42 -5.21 3.03
C GLY A 197 1.99 -3.91 2.34
N THR A 198 0.73 -3.50 2.51
CA THR A 198 0.18 -2.31 1.83
C THR A 198 0.87 -1.02 2.29
N ALA A 199 1.22 -0.90 3.57
CA ALA A 199 1.92 0.27 4.11
C ALA A 199 3.27 0.49 3.41
N SER A 200 4.17 -0.48 3.44
CA SER A 200 5.48 -0.40 2.78
C SER A 200 5.36 -0.25 1.27
N SER A 201 4.40 -0.96 0.65
CA SER A 201 4.14 -0.87 -0.79
C SER A 201 3.72 0.54 -1.20
N MET A 202 2.75 1.14 -0.51
CA MET A 202 2.24 2.47 -0.87
C MET A 202 3.24 3.59 -0.58
N ASN A 203 4.06 3.47 0.49
CA ASN A 203 5.15 4.42 0.72
C ASN A 203 6.24 4.30 -0.36
N SER A 204 6.59 3.07 -0.79
CA SER A 204 7.51 2.85 -1.91
C SER A 204 6.96 3.37 -3.25
N VAL A 205 5.66 3.21 -3.47
CA VAL A 205 4.94 3.75 -4.63
C VAL A 205 4.93 5.28 -4.62
N ALA A 206 4.73 5.93 -3.47
CA ALA A 206 4.80 7.39 -3.34
C ALA A 206 6.20 7.91 -3.73
N GLU A 207 7.25 7.19 -3.35
CA GLU A 207 8.63 7.51 -3.76
C GLU A 207 8.83 7.29 -5.26
N ALA A 208 8.32 6.19 -5.82
CA ALA A 208 8.39 5.90 -7.26
C ALA A 208 7.62 6.90 -8.13
N LEU A 209 6.51 7.46 -7.62
CA LEU A 209 5.78 8.56 -8.23
C LEU A 209 6.58 9.88 -8.22
N GLY A 210 7.65 9.97 -7.44
CA GLY A 210 8.44 11.19 -7.26
C GLY A 210 7.94 12.12 -6.16
N MET A 211 6.98 11.69 -5.31
CA MET A 211 6.33 12.50 -4.28
C MET A 211 7.04 12.51 -2.93
N SER A 212 8.11 11.72 -2.76
CA SER A 212 8.96 11.67 -1.56
C SER A 212 10.42 11.95 -1.91
N LEU A 213 11.21 12.38 -0.93
CA LEU A 213 12.66 12.41 -1.07
C LEU A 213 13.22 10.99 -1.27
N PRO A 214 14.26 10.80 -2.11
CA PRO A 214 14.83 9.49 -2.38
C PRO A 214 15.27 8.75 -1.12
N GLY A 215 14.84 7.50 -0.97
CA GLY A 215 15.11 6.64 0.18
C GLY A 215 14.18 6.86 1.38
N CYS A 216 13.27 7.84 1.31
CA CYS A 216 12.37 8.16 2.42
C CYS A 216 11.45 6.99 2.81
N ALA A 217 10.97 6.21 1.85
CA ALA A 217 9.93 5.20 2.09
C ALA A 217 10.31 4.17 3.16
N VAL A 218 11.55 3.70 3.14
CA VAL A 218 11.97 2.49 3.87
C VAL A 218 12.98 2.72 5.02
N ILE A 219 13.38 3.96 5.30
CA ILE A 219 14.19 4.23 6.50
C ILE A 219 13.40 3.76 7.73
N PRO A 220 13.95 2.87 8.58
CA PRO A 220 13.22 2.43 9.78
C PRO A 220 12.86 3.60 10.70
N ALA A 221 11.67 3.53 11.30
CA ALA A 221 11.14 4.62 12.10
C ALA A 221 12.03 5.08 13.27
N PRO A 222 12.73 4.18 14.02
CA PRO A 222 13.60 4.59 15.12
C PRO A 222 14.96 5.15 14.69
N TYR A 223 15.36 4.99 13.44
CA TYR A 223 16.69 5.39 12.97
C TYR A 223 16.90 6.91 12.99
N LYS A 224 18.13 7.35 13.27
CA LYS A 224 18.51 8.77 13.23
C LYS A 224 18.30 9.40 11.85
N GLU A 225 18.44 8.62 10.79
CA GLU A 225 18.19 9.00 9.40
C GLU A 225 16.73 9.42 9.17
N ARG A 226 15.79 8.85 9.94
CA ARG A 226 14.37 9.25 9.91
C ARG A 226 14.20 10.69 10.40
N LYS A 227 14.90 11.08 11.45
CA LYS A 227 14.91 12.48 11.94
C LYS A 227 15.55 13.42 10.92
N HIS A 228 16.63 12.99 10.29
CA HIS A 228 17.31 13.76 9.26
C HIS A 228 16.43 13.99 8.03
N ILE A 229 15.82 12.94 7.47
CA ILE A 229 14.94 13.07 6.30
C ILE A 229 13.70 13.92 6.61
N SER A 230 13.19 13.90 7.84
CA SER A 230 12.09 14.75 8.29
C SER A 230 12.47 16.24 8.25
N PHE A 231 13.68 16.58 8.70
CA PHE A 231 14.23 17.92 8.62
C PHE A 231 14.44 18.37 7.15
N GLU A 232 15.04 17.53 6.31
CA GLU A 232 15.27 17.83 4.89
C GLU A 232 13.94 17.95 4.12
N THR A 233 12.92 17.17 4.46
CA THR A 233 11.57 17.31 3.89
C THR A 233 10.97 18.67 4.25
N GLY A 234 11.17 19.11 5.51
CA GLY A 234 10.76 20.45 5.97
C GLY A 234 11.44 21.58 5.21
N LYS A 235 12.73 21.45 4.90
CA LYS A 235 13.44 22.43 4.07
C LYS A 235 12.94 22.40 2.63
N ARG A 236 12.76 21.22 2.07
CA ARG A 236 12.45 21.05 0.64
C ARG A 236 11.09 21.64 0.25
N ILE A 237 10.07 21.48 1.08
CA ILE A 237 8.72 21.98 0.75
C ILE A 237 8.71 23.52 0.56
N VAL A 238 9.51 24.27 1.31
CA VAL A 238 9.61 25.72 1.16
C VAL A 238 10.16 26.07 -0.24
N GLY A 239 11.20 25.38 -0.70
CA GLY A 239 11.72 25.52 -2.05
C GLY A 239 10.68 25.15 -3.11
N MET A 240 9.90 24.09 -2.89
CA MET A 240 8.84 23.68 -3.83
C MET A 240 7.75 24.77 -3.99
N VAL A 241 7.43 25.51 -2.92
CA VAL A 241 6.50 26.64 -3.00
C VAL A 241 7.04 27.73 -3.92
N HIS A 242 8.30 28.13 -3.72
CA HIS A 242 8.94 29.16 -4.57
C HIS A 242 9.09 28.72 -6.03
N GLU A 243 9.31 27.43 -6.28
CA GLU A 243 9.38 26.83 -7.61
C GLU A 243 7.98 26.58 -8.23
N ASN A 244 6.93 26.78 -7.47
CA ASN A 244 5.55 26.37 -7.82
C ASN A 244 5.52 24.91 -8.31
N LEU A 245 6.22 24.03 -7.57
CA LEU A 245 6.33 22.62 -7.91
C LEU A 245 5.16 21.82 -7.31
N THR A 246 4.13 21.66 -8.11
CA THR A 246 2.85 21.06 -7.71
C THR A 246 2.76 19.57 -8.09
N PRO A 247 1.85 18.79 -7.45
CA PRO A 247 1.61 17.38 -7.78
C PRO A 247 1.34 17.11 -9.26
N SER A 248 0.63 17.98 -9.97
CA SER A 248 0.33 17.80 -11.40
C SER A 248 1.57 17.83 -12.30
N LYS A 249 2.64 18.48 -11.87
CA LYS A 249 3.92 18.48 -12.59
C LYS A 249 4.73 17.20 -12.36
N ILE A 250 4.46 16.48 -11.27
CA ILE A 250 5.20 15.29 -10.83
C ILE A 250 4.43 14.01 -11.16
N MET A 251 3.18 13.89 -10.71
CA MET A 251 2.33 12.71 -10.86
C MET A 251 1.70 12.66 -12.26
N THR A 252 2.55 12.56 -13.29
CA THR A 252 2.14 12.40 -14.69
C THR A 252 1.75 10.96 -15.00
N ARG A 253 1.11 10.70 -16.16
CA ARG A 253 0.82 9.34 -16.63
C ARG A 253 2.06 8.42 -16.56
N LYS A 254 3.23 8.90 -17.00
CA LYS A 254 4.49 8.13 -16.96
C LYS A 254 4.96 7.85 -15.52
N ALA A 255 4.67 8.74 -14.57
CA ALA A 255 4.97 8.47 -13.16
C ALA A 255 4.11 7.31 -12.61
N PHE A 256 2.84 7.22 -12.98
CA PHE A 256 2.00 6.07 -12.65
C PHE A 256 2.47 4.78 -13.32
N GLU A 257 2.99 4.83 -14.54
CA GLU A 257 3.61 3.67 -15.19
C GLU A 257 4.83 3.17 -14.40
N ASN A 258 5.70 4.09 -13.97
CA ASN A 258 6.81 3.75 -13.06
C ASN A 258 6.32 3.13 -11.75
N ALA A 259 5.26 3.66 -11.17
CA ALA A 259 4.67 3.15 -9.94
C ALA A 259 4.18 1.69 -10.07
N ILE A 260 3.54 1.34 -11.20
CA ILE A 260 3.16 -0.06 -11.52
C ILE A 260 4.40 -0.96 -11.54
N VAL A 261 5.42 -0.55 -12.28
CA VAL A 261 6.64 -1.34 -12.47
C VAL A 261 7.37 -1.55 -11.14
N VAL A 262 7.52 -0.50 -10.34
CA VAL A 262 8.15 -0.60 -9.02
C VAL A 262 7.31 -1.47 -8.09
N ALA A 263 5.99 -1.27 -8.02
CA ALA A 263 5.10 -2.11 -7.21
C ALA A 263 5.21 -3.60 -7.57
N SER A 264 5.34 -3.91 -8.84
CA SER A 264 5.54 -5.28 -9.33
C SER A 264 6.91 -5.83 -8.92
N ALA A 265 7.99 -5.06 -9.14
CA ALA A 265 9.36 -5.47 -8.83
C ALA A 265 9.61 -5.73 -7.34
N ILE A 266 8.94 -4.99 -6.46
CA ILE A 266 9.06 -5.16 -5.00
C ILE A 266 8.12 -6.24 -4.43
N GLY A 267 7.29 -6.88 -5.25
CA GLY A 267 6.25 -7.80 -4.77
C GLY A 267 5.18 -7.09 -3.92
N GLY A 268 4.80 -5.90 -4.33
CA GLY A 268 3.88 -5.02 -3.60
C GLY A 268 2.47 -5.60 -3.39
N SER A 269 1.69 -4.96 -2.54
CA SER A 269 0.33 -5.36 -2.20
C SER A 269 -0.64 -5.24 -3.39
N SER A 270 -1.59 -6.17 -3.49
CA SER A 270 -2.71 -6.09 -4.45
C SER A 270 -3.57 -4.83 -4.25
N ASN A 271 -3.57 -4.25 -3.05
CA ASN A 271 -4.28 -3.01 -2.75
C ASN A 271 -3.73 -1.79 -3.51
N CYS A 272 -2.48 -1.85 -3.98
CA CYS A 272 -1.90 -0.80 -4.83
C CYS A 272 -2.73 -0.56 -6.09
N THR A 273 -3.38 -1.59 -6.66
CA THR A 273 -4.21 -1.44 -7.85
C THR A 273 -5.38 -0.48 -7.62
N THR A 274 -6.08 -0.66 -6.52
CA THR A 274 -7.22 0.19 -6.14
C THR A 274 -6.77 1.60 -5.72
N HIS A 275 -5.66 1.69 -4.97
CA HIS A 275 -5.16 2.98 -4.49
C HIS A 275 -4.60 3.84 -5.61
N LEU A 276 -3.76 3.29 -6.49
CA LEU A 276 -3.22 4.04 -7.63
C LEU A 276 -4.31 4.46 -8.62
N SER A 277 -5.32 3.61 -8.86
CA SER A 277 -6.46 3.96 -9.69
C SER A 277 -7.24 5.16 -9.12
N ALA A 278 -7.43 5.21 -7.80
CA ALA A 278 -8.09 6.33 -7.15
C ALA A 278 -7.26 7.62 -7.27
N ILE A 279 -5.95 7.57 -6.98
CA ILE A 279 -5.06 8.74 -7.10
C ILE A 279 -5.04 9.26 -8.54
N ALA A 280 -4.89 8.37 -9.52
CA ALA A 280 -4.87 8.73 -10.94
C ALA A 280 -6.17 9.41 -11.39
N LYS A 281 -7.33 8.94 -10.87
CA LYS A 281 -8.63 9.54 -11.15
C LYS A 281 -8.71 10.99 -10.67
N HIS A 282 -8.16 11.32 -9.50
CA HIS A 282 -8.08 12.70 -8.99
C HIS A 282 -7.14 13.59 -9.80
N MET A 283 -6.19 12.99 -10.54
CA MET A 283 -5.35 13.71 -11.51
C MET A 283 -5.98 13.82 -12.91
N GLY A 284 -7.17 13.28 -13.14
CA GLY A 284 -7.78 13.19 -14.48
C GLY A 284 -7.05 12.22 -15.42
N ILE A 285 -6.20 11.34 -14.89
CA ILE A 285 -5.40 10.40 -15.68
C ILE A 285 -6.22 9.13 -15.93
N LYS A 286 -6.37 8.74 -17.19
CA LYS A 286 -6.95 7.45 -17.57
C LYS A 286 -5.99 6.33 -17.12
N PHE A 287 -6.43 5.51 -16.21
CA PHE A 287 -5.67 4.46 -15.56
C PHE A 287 -6.58 3.30 -15.19
N ASN A 288 -6.25 2.08 -15.61
CA ASN A 288 -7.12 0.92 -15.41
C ASN A 288 -6.31 -0.38 -15.18
N LEU A 289 -7.01 -1.48 -14.92
CA LEU A 289 -6.39 -2.77 -14.64
C LEU A 289 -5.56 -3.32 -15.81
N SER A 290 -5.90 -2.98 -17.07
CA SER A 290 -5.09 -3.43 -18.21
C SER A 290 -3.68 -2.85 -18.22
N ASP A 291 -3.47 -1.69 -17.59
CA ASP A 291 -2.14 -1.10 -17.42
C ASP A 291 -1.26 -1.98 -16.51
N TRP A 292 -1.85 -2.54 -15.45
CA TRP A 292 -1.16 -3.48 -14.55
C TRP A 292 -0.72 -4.74 -15.27
N GLN A 293 -1.58 -5.29 -16.14
CA GLN A 293 -1.22 -6.43 -16.96
C GLN A 293 -0.11 -6.10 -17.96
N LYS A 294 -0.25 -4.98 -18.65
CA LYS A 294 0.64 -4.59 -19.75
C LYS A 294 2.05 -4.19 -19.27
N LEU A 295 2.11 -3.43 -18.17
CA LEU A 295 3.35 -2.82 -17.70
C LEU A 295 3.99 -3.60 -16.53
N GLY A 296 3.16 -4.27 -15.73
CA GLY A 296 3.58 -4.86 -14.47
C GLY A 296 3.78 -6.37 -14.49
N HIS A 297 2.96 -7.10 -15.24
CA HIS A 297 2.94 -8.57 -15.15
C HIS A 297 4.31 -9.22 -15.44
N GLU A 298 4.99 -8.80 -16.50
CA GLU A 298 6.29 -9.34 -16.92
C GLU A 298 7.48 -8.82 -16.10
N ILE A 299 7.24 -7.98 -15.12
CA ILE A 299 8.30 -7.51 -14.23
C ILE A 299 8.67 -8.62 -13.24
N PRO A 300 9.97 -8.97 -13.14
CA PRO A 300 10.40 -9.98 -12.20
C PRO A 300 10.38 -9.48 -10.75
N LEU A 301 10.27 -10.40 -9.80
CA LEU A 301 10.41 -10.11 -8.38
C LEU A 301 11.87 -9.87 -8.03
N LEU A 302 12.22 -8.65 -7.68
CA LEU A 302 13.58 -8.25 -7.34
C LEU A 302 13.83 -8.19 -5.83
N VAL A 303 12.79 -7.94 -5.01
CA VAL A 303 12.95 -7.73 -3.57
C VAL A 303 12.56 -8.98 -2.79
N ASN A 304 13.52 -9.55 -2.07
CA ASN A 304 13.37 -10.76 -1.26
C ASN A 304 12.81 -10.44 0.13
N CYS A 305 11.63 -9.83 0.18
CA CYS A 305 10.99 -9.48 1.46
C CYS A 305 9.62 -10.14 1.62
N GLN A 306 9.28 -10.50 2.87
CA GLN A 306 7.98 -11.06 3.21
C GLN A 306 6.83 -10.13 2.78
N PRO A 307 5.70 -10.68 2.28
CA PRO A 307 5.32 -12.09 2.21
C PRO A 307 5.83 -12.86 0.98
N ALA A 308 6.43 -12.20 -0.01
CA ALA A 308 6.89 -12.85 -1.24
C ALA A 308 8.32 -13.42 -1.13
N GLY A 309 9.03 -13.11 -0.07
CA GLY A 309 10.41 -13.51 0.18
C GLY A 309 10.68 -13.75 1.67
N GLU A 310 11.95 -13.62 2.07
CA GLU A 310 12.45 -14.06 3.37
C GLU A 310 12.72 -12.92 4.36
N TYR A 311 13.26 -11.79 3.88
CA TYR A 311 13.73 -10.68 4.70
C TYR A 311 12.60 -9.70 5.08
N LEU A 312 12.93 -8.70 5.91
CA LEU A 312 12.04 -7.62 6.32
C LEU A 312 12.58 -6.26 5.84
N MET A 313 11.89 -5.19 6.21
CA MET A 313 12.15 -3.85 5.65
C MET A 313 13.48 -3.23 6.10
N GLU A 314 14.03 -3.63 7.24
CA GLU A 314 15.35 -3.16 7.69
C GLU A 314 16.47 -3.66 6.76
N SER A 315 16.38 -4.92 6.33
CA SER A 315 17.26 -5.49 5.31
C SER A 315 17.09 -4.80 3.95
N PHE A 316 15.85 -4.47 3.57
CA PHE A 316 15.58 -3.74 2.32
C PHE A 316 16.19 -2.33 2.36
N TYR A 317 16.04 -1.60 3.48
CA TYR A 317 16.69 -0.31 3.67
C TYR A 317 18.22 -0.41 3.56
N SER A 318 18.83 -1.34 4.28
CA SER A 318 20.29 -1.54 4.30
C SER A 318 20.87 -1.91 2.92
N SER A 319 20.04 -2.49 2.06
CA SER A 319 20.37 -2.84 0.67
C SER A 319 20.06 -1.72 -0.34
N GLY A 320 19.77 -0.50 0.13
CA GLY A 320 19.56 0.68 -0.70
C GLY A 320 18.11 0.99 -1.06
N GLY A 321 17.15 0.17 -0.64
CA GLY A 321 15.72 0.43 -0.71
C GLY A 321 15.18 0.71 -2.12
N VAL A 322 14.16 1.56 -2.20
CA VAL A 322 13.50 1.93 -3.47
C VAL A 322 14.48 2.50 -4.50
N PRO A 323 15.45 3.37 -4.14
CA PRO A 323 16.44 3.87 -5.10
C PRO A 323 17.27 2.76 -5.76
N ALA A 324 17.64 1.69 -5.03
CA ALA A 324 18.37 0.56 -5.59
C ALA A 324 17.53 -0.22 -6.61
N VAL A 325 16.26 -0.47 -6.29
CA VAL A 325 15.30 -1.11 -7.21
C VAL A 325 15.11 -0.27 -8.47
N MET A 326 14.86 1.04 -8.33
CA MET A 326 14.71 1.95 -9.46
C MET A 326 15.95 1.99 -10.35
N LYS A 327 17.15 1.97 -9.75
CA LYS A 327 18.41 1.92 -10.49
C LYS A 327 18.53 0.64 -11.33
N GLU A 328 18.17 -0.52 -10.79
CA GLU A 328 18.17 -1.78 -11.54
C GLU A 328 17.12 -1.77 -12.66
N LEU A 329 15.94 -1.20 -12.42
CA LEU A 329 14.89 -1.04 -13.43
C LEU A 329 15.30 -0.08 -14.56
N ILE A 330 16.01 1.02 -14.25
CA ILE A 330 16.57 1.94 -15.26
C ILE A 330 17.60 1.23 -16.13
N LYS A 331 18.50 0.45 -15.52
CA LYS A 331 19.52 -0.32 -16.22
C LYS A 331 18.91 -1.28 -17.25
N ASN A 332 17.71 -1.78 -16.98
CA ASN A 332 16.97 -2.68 -17.86
C ASN A 332 15.88 -1.97 -18.69
N ASN A 333 15.89 -0.63 -18.77
CA ASN A 333 14.95 0.20 -19.53
C ASN A 333 13.47 -0.06 -19.19
N LYS A 334 13.14 -0.34 -17.91
CA LYS A 334 11.79 -0.67 -17.47
C LYS A 334 11.01 0.51 -16.91
N ILE A 335 11.67 1.63 -16.58
CA ILE A 335 11.03 2.85 -16.06
C ILE A 335 11.53 4.11 -16.77
N HIS A 336 10.69 5.13 -16.75
CA HIS A 336 10.97 6.46 -17.28
C HIS A 336 11.88 7.23 -16.30
N LYS A 337 13.16 7.39 -16.64
CA LYS A 337 14.18 7.97 -15.76
C LYS A 337 14.20 9.51 -15.69
N ASN A 338 13.60 10.18 -16.69
CA ASN A 338 13.69 11.65 -16.85
C ASN A 338 12.46 12.37 -16.25
N LEU A 339 11.69 11.73 -15.37
CA LEU A 339 10.52 12.34 -14.73
C LEU A 339 10.92 13.20 -13.55
N LEU A 340 10.28 14.37 -13.45
CA LEU A 340 10.44 15.32 -12.37
C LEU A 340 9.96 14.75 -11.04
N THR A 341 10.66 15.09 -9.96
CA THR A 341 10.32 14.67 -8.59
C THR A 341 10.26 15.88 -7.66
N VAL A 342 9.81 15.66 -6.42
CA VAL A 342 9.78 16.71 -5.37
C VAL A 342 11.14 17.38 -5.14
N THR A 343 12.26 16.78 -5.54
CA THR A 343 13.58 17.40 -5.40
C THR A 343 13.84 18.54 -6.39
N GLY A 344 12.98 18.73 -7.39
CA GLY A 344 13.23 19.63 -8.53
C GLY A 344 14.16 19.01 -9.59
N LYS A 345 14.62 17.78 -9.36
CA LYS A 345 15.47 17.00 -10.27
C LYS A 345 14.68 15.80 -10.80
N ASN A 346 15.16 15.22 -11.90
CA ASN A 346 14.59 13.99 -12.40
C ASN A 346 15.08 12.77 -11.62
N ILE A 347 14.42 11.62 -11.85
CA ILE A 347 14.71 10.36 -11.16
C ILE A 347 16.20 9.97 -11.31
N ALA A 348 16.74 10.01 -12.53
CA ALA A 348 18.13 9.62 -12.78
C ALA A 348 19.14 10.51 -12.04
N GLN A 349 18.87 11.81 -11.94
CA GLN A 349 19.71 12.76 -11.22
C GLN A 349 19.68 12.56 -9.70
N ASN A 350 18.60 11.99 -9.17
CA ASN A 350 18.44 11.70 -7.74
C ASN A 350 19.18 10.44 -7.30
N LEU A 351 19.48 9.52 -8.22
CA LEU A 351 20.10 8.25 -7.88
C LEU A 351 21.60 8.41 -7.62
N ARG A 352 22.06 8.00 -6.46
CA ARG A 352 23.49 7.99 -6.11
C ARG A 352 24.25 7.02 -7.02
N LYS A 353 25.47 7.39 -7.42
CA LYS A 353 26.33 6.52 -8.23
C LYS A 353 26.61 5.20 -7.53
N ASN A 354 26.95 5.24 -6.26
CA ASN A 354 27.30 4.08 -5.44
C ASN A 354 26.22 3.82 -4.40
N ILE A 355 25.28 2.91 -4.70
CA ILE A 355 24.32 2.36 -3.74
C ILE A 355 24.81 0.97 -3.37
N LYS A 356 25.07 0.73 -2.08
CA LYS A 356 25.40 -0.60 -1.58
C LYS A 356 24.15 -1.49 -1.67
N VAL A 357 24.27 -2.60 -2.36
CA VAL A 357 23.17 -3.57 -2.56
C VAL A 357 23.64 -4.94 -2.06
N ASP A 358 22.85 -5.56 -1.18
CA ASP A 358 23.01 -6.97 -0.86
C ASP A 358 22.20 -7.79 -1.89
N PRO A 359 22.86 -8.65 -2.71
CA PRO A 359 22.19 -9.45 -3.73
C PRO A 359 21.29 -10.56 -3.15
N LYS A 360 21.35 -10.83 -1.85
CA LYS A 360 20.39 -11.71 -1.18
C LYS A 360 19.04 -11.02 -0.98
N VAL A 361 19.03 -9.71 -0.77
CA VAL A 361 17.84 -8.92 -0.47
C VAL A 361 17.27 -8.25 -1.73
N ILE A 362 18.11 -7.60 -2.54
CA ILE A 362 17.69 -7.00 -3.81
C ILE A 362 18.42 -7.73 -4.94
N LYS A 363 17.68 -8.47 -5.71
CA LYS A 363 18.17 -9.26 -6.84
C LYS A 363 18.43 -8.38 -8.07
N SER A 364 19.35 -8.80 -8.92
CA SER A 364 19.45 -8.25 -10.27
C SER A 364 18.31 -8.77 -11.15
N PHE A 365 18.05 -8.07 -12.24
CA PHE A 365 17.01 -8.45 -13.19
C PHE A 365 17.23 -9.87 -13.78
N LYS A 366 18.50 -10.26 -13.98
CA LYS A 366 18.87 -11.58 -14.50
C LYS A 366 18.73 -12.72 -13.47
N ASN A 367 18.85 -12.40 -12.19
CA ASN A 367 18.84 -13.36 -11.08
C ASN A 367 17.66 -13.09 -10.15
N SER A 368 16.50 -12.77 -10.70
CA SER A 368 15.27 -12.52 -9.99
C SER A 368 14.81 -13.72 -9.14
N LEU A 369 13.96 -13.46 -8.15
CA LEU A 369 13.35 -14.50 -7.32
C LEU A 369 12.26 -15.27 -8.09
N ALA A 370 11.55 -14.58 -8.96
CA ALA A 370 10.53 -15.14 -9.83
C ALA A 370 10.36 -14.24 -11.05
N ASP A 371 10.17 -14.86 -12.20
CA ASP A 371 9.80 -14.16 -13.43
C ASP A 371 8.28 -13.90 -13.45
N ASN A 372 7.84 -12.88 -14.20
CA ASN A 372 6.42 -12.54 -14.36
C ASN A 372 5.70 -12.41 -13.00
N ALA A 373 6.31 -11.68 -12.06
CA ALA A 373 5.89 -11.61 -10.68
C ALA A 373 4.97 -10.42 -10.36
N GLY A 374 4.51 -9.70 -11.36
CA GLY A 374 3.52 -8.64 -11.21
C GLY A 374 2.10 -9.17 -11.04
N PHE A 375 1.12 -8.30 -11.34
CA PHE A 375 -0.28 -8.64 -11.18
C PHE A 375 -0.85 -9.23 -12.48
N LEU A 376 -1.47 -10.39 -12.37
CA LEU A 376 -2.19 -11.03 -13.45
C LEU A 376 -3.65 -10.56 -13.43
N VAL A 377 -4.11 -9.99 -14.54
CA VAL A 377 -5.51 -9.61 -14.69
C VAL A 377 -6.27 -10.78 -15.32
N MET A 378 -7.25 -11.30 -14.59
CA MET A 378 -8.04 -12.48 -14.97
C MET A 378 -9.38 -12.06 -15.55
N LYS A 379 -9.89 -12.88 -16.47
CA LYS A 379 -11.25 -12.81 -17.03
C LYS A 379 -11.99 -14.11 -16.81
N SER A 380 -13.32 -14.12 -17.02
CA SER A 380 -14.16 -15.28 -16.78
C SER A 380 -15.36 -15.31 -17.71
N ASN A 381 -16.08 -16.43 -17.71
CA ASN A 381 -17.44 -16.51 -18.26
C ASN A 381 -18.51 -16.05 -17.25
N PHE A 382 -18.13 -15.72 -16.01
CA PHE A 382 -19.04 -15.23 -14.96
C PHE A 382 -18.56 -13.96 -14.24
N PHE A 383 -17.50 -13.33 -14.69
CA PHE A 383 -17.09 -11.99 -14.26
C PHE A 383 -16.27 -11.29 -15.36
N SER A 384 -16.23 -9.96 -15.31
CA SER A 384 -15.48 -9.17 -16.30
C SER A 384 -13.99 -9.14 -16.01
N THR A 385 -13.60 -8.90 -14.76
CA THR A 385 -12.20 -8.77 -14.35
C THR A 385 -11.99 -9.21 -12.91
N ALA A 386 -10.79 -9.73 -12.63
CA ALA A 386 -10.24 -9.96 -11.30
C ALA A 386 -8.73 -9.80 -11.37
N ILE A 387 -8.05 -9.77 -10.23
CA ILE A 387 -6.58 -9.70 -10.17
C ILE A 387 -6.02 -10.85 -9.32
N MET A 388 -4.82 -11.30 -9.69
CA MET A 388 -4.04 -12.25 -8.91
C MET A 388 -2.62 -11.71 -8.71
N LYS A 389 -2.15 -11.71 -7.46
CA LYS A 389 -0.76 -11.37 -7.14
C LYS A 389 0.13 -12.61 -7.36
N THR A 390 0.92 -12.63 -8.42
CA THR A 390 1.71 -13.82 -8.79
C THR A 390 3.00 -13.97 -8.00
N SER A 391 3.54 -12.88 -7.42
CA SER A 391 4.76 -12.91 -6.61
C SER A 391 4.68 -13.76 -5.34
N VAL A 392 3.47 -14.11 -4.89
CA VAL A 392 3.24 -14.98 -3.71
C VAL A 392 2.86 -16.42 -4.07
N ILE A 393 2.98 -16.82 -5.33
CA ILE A 393 2.84 -18.22 -5.73
C ILE A 393 4.04 -19.00 -5.20
N SER A 394 3.85 -19.67 -4.05
CA SER A 394 4.90 -20.48 -3.43
C SER A 394 5.23 -21.72 -4.26
N LYS A 395 6.42 -22.30 -4.02
CA LYS A 395 6.80 -23.57 -4.63
C LYS A 395 5.79 -24.67 -4.31
N GLU A 396 5.32 -24.78 -3.05
CA GLU A 396 4.31 -25.75 -2.64
C GLU A 396 3.02 -25.59 -3.45
N PHE A 397 2.52 -24.34 -3.61
CA PHE A 397 1.30 -24.09 -4.39
C PHE A 397 1.51 -24.45 -5.86
N LYS A 398 2.67 -24.09 -6.45
CA LYS A 398 3.00 -24.41 -7.82
C LYS A 398 3.08 -25.91 -8.06
N ASP A 399 3.79 -26.64 -7.19
CA ASP A 399 3.96 -28.09 -7.33
C ASP A 399 2.62 -28.83 -7.19
N ARG A 400 1.75 -28.37 -6.29
CA ARG A 400 0.45 -29.01 -6.02
C ARG A 400 -0.61 -28.70 -7.09
N TYR A 401 -0.71 -27.45 -7.53
CA TYR A 401 -1.85 -26.98 -8.34
C TYR A 401 -1.52 -26.60 -9.76
N LEU A 402 -0.26 -26.32 -10.07
CA LEU A 402 0.12 -25.71 -11.34
C LEU A 402 1.13 -26.53 -12.16
N SER A 403 1.66 -27.63 -11.63
CA SER A 403 2.76 -28.39 -12.24
C SER A 403 2.31 -29.65 -13.01
N ASN A 404 1.01 -29.82 -13.29
CA ASN A 404 0.55 -30.94 -14.08
C ASN A 404 1.15 -30.88 -15.50
N PRO A 405 1.97 -31.88 -15.94
CA PRO A 405 2.66 -31.82 -17.23
C PRO A 405 1.73 -31.74 -18.44
N LYS A 406 0.52 -32.31 -18.33
CA LYS A 406 -0.50 -32.25 -19.39
C LYS A 406 -1.24 -30.91 -19.44
N HIS A 407 -1.23 -30.17 -18.34
CA HIS A 407 -1.99 -28.92 -18.16
C HIS A 407 -1.21 -27.95 -17.27
N LEU A 408 0.01 -27.58 -17.66
CA LEU A 408 0.87 -26.68 -16.91
C LEU A 408 0.16 -25.33 -16.66
N ASN A 409 0.25 -24.83 -15.42
CA ASN A 409 -0.39 -23.62 -14.95
C ASN A 409 -1.93 -23.62 -15.04
N VAL A 410 -2.54 -24.81 -15.04
CA VAL A 410 -3.99 -24.99 -15.08
C VAL A 410 -4.43 -25.88 -13.92
N PHE A 411 -5.41 -25.38 -13.15
CA PHE A 411 -6.05 -26.13 -12.07
C PHE A 411 -7.55 -26.28 -12.33
N LYS A 412 -8.09 -27.46 -12.07
CA LYS A 412 -9.53 -27.74 -12.08
C LYS A 412 -9.96 -28.20 -10.69
N GLY A 413 -11.03 -27.61 -10.17
CA GLY A 413 -11.54 -27.93 -8.83
C GLY A 413 -13.01 -27.66 -8.68
N ASN A 414 -13.50 -27.91 -7.47
CA ASN A 414 -14.89 -27.68 -7.12
C ASN A 414 -15.01 -26.42 -6.25
N ALA A 415 -15.97 -25.58 -6.56
CA ALA A 415 -16.28 -24.39 -5.77
C ALA A 415 -16.78 -24.75 -4.37
N VAL A 416 -16.33 -24.02 -3.35
CA VAL A 416 -16.91 -24.02 -2.00
C VAL A 416 -17.19 -22.58 -1.63
N VAL A 417 -18.45 -22.19 -1.58
CA VAL A 417 -18.91 -20.81 -1.50
C VAL A 417 -19.26 -20.41 -0.07
N PHE A 418 -18.78 -19.24 0.34
CA PHE A 418 -19.08 -18.58 1.60
C PHE A 418 -19.69 -17.21 1.38
N GLU A 419 -20.74 -16.91 2.16
CA GLU A 419 -21.45 -15.61 2.14
C GLU A 419 -20.81 -14.62 3.14
N GLY A 420 -19.65 -14.11 2.77
CA GLY A 420 -18.90 -13.20 3.62
C GLY A 420 -18.00 -13.89 4.66
N PRO A 421 -17.21 -13.08 5.41
CA PRO A 421 -16.21 -13.60 6.35
C PRO A 421 -16.83 -14.30 7.57
N GLU A 422 -17.99 -13.88 8.04
CA GLU A 422 -18.69 -14.46 9.18
C GLU A 422 -19.13 -15.89 8.85
N ASP A 423 -19.69 -16.11 7.68
CA ASP A 423 -20.09 -17.42 7.19
C ASP A 423 -18.88 -18.35 6.97
N TYR A 424 -17.78 -17.79 6.41
CA TYR A 424 -16.53 -18.52 6.28
C TYR A 424 -16.01 -19.02 7.63
N HIS A 425 -15.91 -18.16 8.63
CA HIS A 425 -15.43 -18.55 9.96
C HIS A 425 -16.35 -19.60 10.63
N LYS A 426 -17.65 -19.47 10.46
CA LYS A 426 -18.64 -20.40 11.03
C LYS A 426 -18.58 -21.78 10.39
N ARG A 427 -18.40 -21.86 9.07
CA ARG A 427 -18.58 -23.11 8.32
C ARG A 427 -17.29 -23.80 7.86
N LEU A 428 -16.12 -23.11 7.86
CA LEU A 428 -14.88 -23.65 7.32
C LEU A 428 -14.56 -25.08 7.83
N ASN A 429 -14.70 -25.30 9.13
CA ASN A 429 -14.39 -26.57 9.77
C ASN A 429 -15.59 -27.52 9.88
N SER A 430 -16.74 -27.19 9.29
CA SER A 430 -17.92 -28.04 9.30
C SER A 430 -17.67 -29.35 8.55
N LYS A 431 -17.99 -30.50 9.20
CA LYS A 431 -17.93 -31.83 8.57
C LYS A 431 -18.92 -32.00 7.40
N LYS A 432 -19.99 -31.20 7.38
CA LYS A 432 -20.97 -31.18 6.28
C LYS A 432 -20.42 -30.58 5.00
N LEU A 433 -19.40 -29.74 5.10
CA LEU A 433 -18.77 -29.09 3.96
C LEU A 433 -17.62 -29.97 3.45
N LYS A 434 -17.78 -30.53 2.27
CA LYS A 434 -16.77 -31.38 1.62
C LYS A 434 -15.68 -30.48 1.02
N ILE A 435 -14.69 -30.10 1.84
CA ILE A 435 -13.51 -29.36 1.39
C ILE A 435 -12.34 -30.33 1.31
N ASP A 436 -11.73 -30.46 0.17
CA ASP A 436 -10.54 -31.28 -0.08
C ASP A 436 -9.45 -30.48 -0.81
N GLU A 437 -8.40 -31.16 -1.22
CA GLU A 437 -7.27 -30.56 -1.95
C GLU A 437 -7.62 -30.06 -3.37
N ASN A 438 -8.77 -30.48 -3.91
CA ASN A 438 -9.27 -30.02 -5.20
C ASN A 438 -10.33 -28.91 -5.06
N SER A 439 -10.52 -28.39 -3.86
CA SER A 439 -11.50 -27.33 -3.61
C SER A 439 -10.94 -25.96 -3.95
N ILE A 440 -11.79 -25.09 -4.51
CA ILE A 440 -11.55 -23.66 -4.68
C ILE A 440 -12.45 -22.93 -3.67
N LEU A 441 -11.85 -22.27 -2.70
CA LEU A 441 -12.60 -21.50 -1.71
C LEU A 441 -13.05 -20.18 -2.31
N ILE A 442 -14.33 -19.90 -2.27
CA ILE A 442 -14.94 -18.68 -2.80
C ILE A 442 -15.59 -17.93 -1.66
N ILE A 443 -15.30 -16.64 -1.56
CA ILE A 443 -15.99 -15.74 -0.65
C ILE A 443 -16.58 -14.57 -1.45
N ARG A 444 -17.86 -14.28 -1.23
CA ARG A 444 -18.58 -13.23 -1.94
C ARG A 444 -19.31 -12.28 -0.99
N GLY A 445 -19.85 -11.18 -1.52
CA GLY A 445 -20.42 -10.11 -0.69
C GLY A 445 -19.37 -9.32 0.09
N CYS A 446 -18.12 -9.31 -0.39
CA CYS A 446 -16.99 -8.63 0.26
C CYS A 446 -16.49 -7.42 -0.54
N GLY A 447 -17.14 -7.07 -1.63
CA GLY A 447 -16.83 -5.91 -2.44
C GLY A 447 -17.24 -4.57 -1.80
N PRO A 448 -17.07 -3.45 -2.53
CA PRO A 448 -17.35 -2.10 -2.01
C PRO A 448 -18.77 -1.87 -1.50
N VAL A 449 -19.76 -2.54 -2.06
CA VAL A 449 -21.17 -2.44 -1.65
C VAL A 449 -21.54 -3.54 -0.66
N GLY A 450 -21.17 -4.80 -0.95
CA GLY A 450 -21.54 -5.95 -0.14
C GLY A 450 -20.92 -5.96 1.26
N TYR A 451 -19.67 -5.52 1.37
CA TYR A 451 -18.99 -5.24 2.64
C TYR A 451 -18.52 -3.79 2.61
N PRO A 452 -19.32 -2.85 3.14
CA PRO A 452 -19.21 -1.43 2.81
C PRO A 452 -17.79 -0.87 2.82
N GLY A 453 -17.35 -0.41 1.63
CA GLY A 453 -16.00 0.09 1.38
C GLY A 453 -14.94 -0.99 1.19
N SER A 454 -15.31 -2.27 1.03
CA SER A 454 -14.38 -3.38 0.75
C SER A 454 -13.23 -3.49 1.76
N ALA A 455 -13.52 -3.90 3.00
CA ALA A 455 -12.48 -4.19 3.99
C ALA A 455 -11.62 -5.41 3.60
N GLU A 456 -10.45 -5.58 4.22
CA GLU A 456 -9.52 -6.69 3.96
C GLU A 456 -9.96 -7.98 4.65
N VAL A 457 -11.05 -8.57 4.20
CA VAL A 457 -11.68 -9.73 4.84
C VAL A 457 -11.47 -11.06 4.10
N ILE A 458 -10.90 -11.03 2.89
CA ILE A 458 -10.60 -12.26 2.11
C ILE A 458 -9.23 -12.81 2.50
N ASN A 459 -9.11 -13.36 3.71
CA ASN A 459 -7.88 -14.01 4.19
C ASN A 459 -8.20 -15.46 4.54
N MET A 460 -8.52 -16.27 3.53
CA MET A 460 -8.93 -17.66 3.68
C MET A 460 -7.72 -18.60 3.82
N GLN A 461 -7.86 -19.60 4.65
CA GLN A 461 -6.94 -20.73 4.79
C GLN A 461 -7.70 -22.05 4.65
N PRO A 462 -7.02 -23.18 4.39
CA PRO A 462 -7.65 -24.49 4.44
C PRO A 462 -8.25 -24.80 5.81
N PRO A 463 -9.28 -25.70 5.91
CA PRO A 463 -9.78 -26.17 7.18
C PRO A 463 -8.71 -26.96 7.95
N ASP A 464 -8.80 -26.98 9.29
CA ASP A 464 -7.80 -27.56 10.20
C ASP A 464 -7.40 -28.99 9.83
N ARG A 465 -8.36 -29.79 9.36
CA ARG A 465 -8.09 -31.18 8.92
C ARG A 465 -7.13 -31.26 7.72
N LEU A 466 -7.14 -30.28 6.83
CA LEU A 466 -6.21 -30.21 5.69
C LEU A 466 -4.87 -29.64 6.11
N LEU A 467 -4.86 -28.64 7.00
CA LEU A 467 -3.64 -28.09 7.59
C LEU A 467 -2.84 -29.17 8.33
N LYS A 468 -3.53 -30.04 9.13
CA LYS A 468 -2.92 -31.19 9.81
C LYS A 468 -2.32 -32.22 8.84
N ARG A 469 -2.82 -32.29 7.62
CA ARG A 469 -2.27 -33.12 6.53
C ARG A 469 -1.18 -32.44 5.71
N GLY A 470 -0.73 -31.22 6.09
CA GLY A 470 0.29 -30.46 5.40
C GLY A 470 -0.19 -29.73 4.14
N ILE A 471 -1.51 -29.59 3.95
CA ILE A 471 -2.09 -28.77 2.87
C ILE A 471 -2.27 -27.35 3.41
N ASN A 472 -1.27 -26.49 3.20
CA ASN A 472 -1.19 -25.17 3.82
C ASN A 472 -1.92 -24.08 3.04
N THR A 473 -2.27 -24.32 1.77
CA THR A 473 -2.96 -23.38 0.90
C THR A 473 -3.94 -24.09 -0.02
N LEU A 474 -5.06 -23.45 -0.32
CA LEU A 474 -6.00 -23.83 -1.38
C LEU A 474 -6.14 -22.64 -2.35
N PRO A 475 -6.51 -22.86 -3.62
CA PRO A 475 -6.94 -21.80 -4.50
C PRO A 475 -8.12 -21.03 -3.92
N THR A 476 -8.08 -19.70 -3.96
CA THR A 476 -9.11 -18.83 -3.38
C THR A 476 -9.54 -17.74 -4.36
N LEU A 477 -10.81 -17.36 -4.32
CA LEU A 477 -11.40 -16.35 -5.16
C LEU A 477 -12.44 -15.52 -4.39
N GLY A 478 -12.52 -14.21 -4.69
CA GLY A 478 -13.56 -13.37 -4.10
C GLY A 478 -13.65 -11.96 -4.67
N ASP A 479 -14.77 -11.29 -4.36
CA ASP A 479 -15.06 -9.94 -4.84
C ASP A 479 -14.49 -8.82 -3.96
N GLY A 480 -13.89 -9.16 -2.83
CA GLY A 480 -13.24 -8.21 -1.93
C GLY A 480 -11.72 -8.18 -2.01
N ARG A 481 -11.10 -7.71 -0.91
CA ARG A 481 -9.65 -7.53 -0.76
C ARG A 481 -9.09 -8.45 0.31
N GLN A 482 -7.80 -8.73 0.21
CA GLN A 482 -7.03 -9.38 1.28
C GLN A 482 -5.92 -8.48 1.80
N SER A 483 -5.39 -8.79 2.97
CA SER A 483 -4.21 -8.14 3.54
C SER A 483 -3.02 -8.20 2.59
N GLY A 484 -2.28 -7.10 2.47
CA GLY A 484 -1.03 -7.06 1.73
C GLY A 484 0.07 -7.96 2.30
N THR A 485 -0.08 -8.43 3.55
CA THR A 485 0.84 -9.38 4.23
C THR A 485 0.50 -10.84 3.96
N SER A 486 -0.61 -11.13 3.26
CA SER A 486 -1.00 -12.49 2.91
C SER A 486 -0.05 -13.09 1.85
N ALA A 487 0.42 -14.30 2.10
CA ALA A 487 1.18 -15.11 1.15
C ALA A 487 0.29 -15.98 0.25
N SER A 488 -1.03 -15.81 0.31
CA SER A 488 -1.97 -16.56 -0.53
C SER A 488 -2.08 -15.96 -1.93
N PRO A 489 -1.91 -16.74 -2.99
CA PRO A 489 -2.11 -16.29 -4.37
C PRO A 489 -3.62 -16.26 -4.72
N SER A 490 -4.38 -15.49 -3.96
CA SER A 490 -5.83 -15.35 -4.15
C SER A 490 -6.16 -14.57 -5.41
N ILE A 491 -7.28 -14.93 -6.05
CA ILE A 491 -7.91 -14.17 -7.13
C ILE A 491 -8.92 -13.21 -6.47
N LEU A 492 -8.68 -11.92 -6.60
CA LEU A 492 -9.33 -10.86 -5.82
C LEU A 492 -10.02 -9.84 -6.71
N HIS A 493 -10.84 -8.99 -6.09
CA HIS A 493 -11.49 -7.87 -6.76
C HIS A 493 -12.34 -8.32 -7.95
N VAL A 494 -13.00 -9.48 -7.85
CA VAL A 494 -13.94 -9.94 -8.88
C VAL A 494 -14.98 -8.84 -9.14
N SER A 495 -15.11 -8.45 -10.40
CA SER A 495 -15.96 -7.35 -10.79
C SER A 495 -16.81 -7.71 -12.02
N PRO A 496 -18.09 -7.37 -12.04
CA PRO A 496 -18.88 -6.75 -10.96
C PRO A 496 -18.92 -7.60 -9.69
N GLU A 497 -18.98 -6.95 -8.51
CA GLU A 497 -19.16 -7.67 -7.25
C GLU A 497 -20.54 -8.30 -7.14
N SER A 498 -20.70 -9.35 -6.33
CA SER A 498 -21.95 -10.10 -6.18
C SER A 498 -23.09 -9.24 -5.65
N ALA A 499 -22.81 -8.28 -4.76
CA ALA A 499 -23.83 -7.42 -4.14
C ALA A 499 -24.50 -6.44 -5.11
N VAL A 500 -23.93 -6.17 -6.28
CA VAL A 500 -24.52 -5.34 -7.33
C VAL A 500 -25.05 -6.16 -8.51
N GLY A 501 -25.26 -7.46 -8.30
CA GLY A 501 -25.77 -8.37 -9.32
C GLY A 501 -24.69 -8.99 -10.21
N GLY A 502 -23.41 -8.98 -9.79
CA GLY A 502 -22.37 -9.73 -10.48
C GLY A 502 -22.59 -11.24 -10.39
N ASP A 503 -22.28 -11.97 -11.48
CA ASP A 503 -22.58 -13.40 -11.62
C ASP A 503 -21.81 -14.30 -10.66
N LEU A 504 -20.81 -13.78 -9.93
CA LEU A 504 -20.22 -14.47 -8.77
C LEU A 504 -21.32 -14.83 -7.74
N GLY A 505 -22.39 -14.04 -7.67
CA GLY A 505 -23.58 -14.29 -6.86
C GLY A 505 -24.33 -15.58 -7.23
N LEU A 506 -24.16 -16.09 -8.43
CA LEU A 506 -24.85 -17.30 -8.94
C LEU A 506 -24.06 -18.59 -8.69
N VAL A 507 -22.74 -18.49 -8.42
CA VAL A 507 -21.88 -19.66 -8.21
C VAL A 507 -22.33 -20.45 -6.97
N LYS A 508 -22.41 -21.76 -7.09
CA LYS A 508 -22.86 -22.68 -6.03
C LYS A 508 -21.73 -23.60 -5.57
N THR A 509 -21.79 -24.00 -4.31
CA THR A 509 -20.90 -25.05 -3.80
C THR A 509 -21.13 -26.34 -4.59
N GLY A 510 -20.03 -26.90 -5.13
CA GLY A 510 -20.04 -28.08 -5.99
C GLY A 510 -19.84 -27.77 -7.48
N ASP A 511 -19.99 -26.52 -7.90
CA ASP A 511 -19.75 -26.13 -9.28
C ASP A 511 -18.30 -26.43 -9.67
N LYS A 512 -18.11 -27.00 -10.87
CA LYS A 512 -16.78 -27.27 -11.41
C LYS A 512 -16.19 -26.04 -12.05
N MET A 513 -14.95 -25.75 -11.69
CA MET A 513 -14.23 -24.55 -12.15
C MET A 513 -12.88 -24.93 -12.75
N LYS A 514 -12.41 -24.07 -13.64
CA LYS A 514 -11.07 -24.13 -14.22
C LYS A 514 -10.37 -22.78 -14.03
N ILE A 515 -9.19 -22.80 -13.40
CA ILE A 515 -8.24 -21.69 -13.35
C ILE A 515 -7.14 -21.96 -14.36
N ASP A 516 -6.94 -21.06 -15.32
CA ASP A 516 -5.95 -21.17 -16.40
C ASP A 516 -5.10 -19.90 -16.44
N LEU A 517 -3.91 -19.94 -15.83
CA LEU A 517 -3.03 -18.78 -15.74
C LEU A 517 -2.42 -18.41 -17.11
N ASN A 518 -2.24 -19.39 -18.01
CA ASN A 518 -1.72 -19.12 -19.35
C ASN A 518 -2.71 -18.28 -20.18
N LYS A 519 -4.00 -18.62 -20.07
CA LYS A 519 -5.10 -17.90 -20.74
C LYS A 519 -5.62 -16.72 -19.91
N ARG A 520 -5.15 -16.58 -18.67
CA ARG A 520 -5.62 -15.56 -17.71
C ARG A 520 -7.12 -15.63 -17.49
N ARG A 521 -7.63 -16.85 -17.26
CA ARG A 521 -9.05 -17.10 -17.12
C ARG A 521 -9.38 -17.95 -15.90
N VAL A 522 -10.57 -17.67 -15.36
CA VAL A 522 -11.24 -18.52 -14.37
C VAL A 522 -12.64 -18.77 -14.91
N ASP A 523 -12.96 -19.99 -15.27
CA ASP A 523 -14.25 -20.31 -15.89
C ASP A 523 -15.02 -21.37 -15.09
N LEU A 524 -16.32 -21.19 -14.99
CA LEU A 524 -17.25 -22.26 -14.63
C LEU A 524 -17.31 -23.25 -15.80
N LEU A 525 -17.25 -24.53 -15.49
CA LEU A 525 -17.35 -25.62 -16.49
C LEU A 525 -18.82 -26.04 -16.64
N ILE A 526 -19.62 -25.11 -17.11
CA ILE A 526 -21.05 -25.27 -17.40
C ILE A 526 -21.29 -25.11 -18.91
N SER A 527 -22.42 -25.58 -19.37
CA SER A 527 -22.86 -25.33 -20.74
C SER A 527 -23.28 -23.86 -20.93
N GLN A 528 -23.34 -23.40 -22.16
CA GLN A 528 -23.75 -22.02 -22.47
C GLN A 528 -25.23 -21.77 -22.16
N SER A 529 -26.01 -22.82 -22.03
CA SER A 529 -27.44 -22.80 -21.66
C SER A 529 -27.69 -22.77 -20.16
N GLU A 530 -26.71 -23.16 -19.35
CA GLU A 530 -26.75 -23.05 -17.89
C GLU A 530 -26.20 -21.73 -17.39
#